data_fb9d8be9d5ac9dd4b05572eb12d25ff5
#
_entry.id   fb9d8be9d5ac9dd4b05572eb12d25ff5
#
_cell.length_a   1.000
_cell.length_b   1.000
_cell.length_c   1.000
_cell.angle_alpha   90.00
_cell.angle_beta   90.00
_cell.angle_gamma   90.00
#
_symmetry.space_group_name_H-M   'P 1'
#
loop_
_entity.id
_entity.type
_entity.pdbx_description
1 polymer ?
#
loop_
_entity_poly.entity_id
_entity_poly.type
_entity_poly.pdbx_seq_one_letter_code
_entity_poly.pdbx_strand_id
1 'polypeptide(L)'
;PEVAISLPLGAARLTNKFLKGDPYTDKSIRSLRDHVEEKLEQILPNLVKHQDSDRAIATSKTLRTLARLTGDWFDGNGKNITADAIRKLSAKLSEMDNGERAKLPGVSENRASQIVAGAFVAESVMRNLDIAELEVCPWALREGVVLKWLDWMEA
;
A
#
# COMPACT_ATOMS: atom_id res chain seq x y z
N PRO A 1 11.40 -2.33 18.16
CA PRO A 1 11.42 -3.15 16.94
C PRO A 1 12.81 -3.72 16.73
N GLU A 2 12.92 -4.96 16.29
CA GLU A 2 14.20 -5.60 15.97
C GLU A 2 14.82 -4.98 14.71
N VAL A 3 13.96 -4.63 13.75
CA VAL A 3 14.35 -3.93 12.52
C VAL A 3 13.40 -2.77 12.27
N ALA A 4 13.93 -1.62 11.92
CA ALA A 4 13.17 -0.44 11.48
C ALA A 4 13.82 0.16 10.22
N ILE A 5 13.09 0.15 9.10
CA ILE A 5 13.58 0.63 7.81
C ILE A 5 12.62 1.68 7.25
N SER A 6 13.17 2.74 6.66
CA SER A 6 12.40 3.77 5.96
C SER A 6 12.80 3.81 4.49
N LEU A 7 11.81 3.75 3.60
CA LEU A 7 12.01 3.83 2.15
C LEU A 7 11.26 5.02 1.55
N PRO A 8 11.78 5.65 0.50
CA PRO A 8 11.14 6.78 -0.17
C PRO A 8 10.01 6.33 -1.13
N LEU A 9 9.14 5.41 -0.68
CA LEU A 9 8.07 4.79 -1.47
C LEU A 9 6.69 5.40 -1.21
N GLY A 10 6.62 6.65 -0.77
CA GLY A 10 5.35 7.35 -0.56
C GLY A 10 4.58 7.54 -1.87
N ALA A 11 3.27 7.18 -1.88
CA ALA A 11 2.42 7.18 -3.07
C ALA A 11 2.43 8.53 -3.83
N ALA A 12 2.30 9.65 -3.13
CA ALA A 12 2.36 10.99 -3.76
C ALA A 12 3.69 11.26 -4.45
N ARG A 13 4.81 10.91 -3.79
CA ARG A 13 6.16 11.09 -4.35
C ARG A 13 6.35 10.27 -5.61
N LEU A 14 5.95 9.00 -5.58
CA LEU A 14 6.07 8.08 -6.70
C LEU A 14 5.19 8.50 -7.88
N THR A 15 3.95 8.92 -7.61
CA THR A 15 3.04 9.45 -8.64
C THR A 15 3.68 10.63 -9.36
N ASN A 16 4.14 11.65 -8.62
CA ASN A 16 4.73 12.85 -9.21
C ASN A 16 5.99 12.54 -10.01
N LYS A 17 6.81 11.60 -9.55
CA LYS A 17 8.09 11.27 -10.18
C LYS A 17 7.93 10.40 -11.44
N PHE A 18 7.06 9.40 -11.40
CA PHE A 18 7.03 8.35 -12.42
C PHE A 18 5.77 8.35 -13.28
N LEU A 19 4.59 8.58 -12.69
CA LEU A 19 3.33 8.36 -13.42
C LEU A 19 3.01 9.53 -14.33
N LYS A 20 2.80 9.23 -15.62
CA LYS A 20 2.50 10.19 -16.67
C LYS A 20 1.33 9.71 -17.52
N GLY A 21 0.52 10.67 -18.00
CA GLY A 21 -0.70 10.39 -18.77
C GLY A 21 -1.92 10.22 -17.87
N ASP A 22 -3.10 10.11 -18.51
CA ASP A 22 -4.36 9.82 -17.84
C ASP A 22 -5.33 9.15 -18.86
N PRO A 23 -5.51 7.81 -18.80
CA PRO A 23 -4.83 6.85 -17.90
C PRO A 23 -3.31 6.88 -17.99
N TYR A 24 -2.63 6.32 -16.98
CA TYR A 24 -1.18 6.26 -16.95
C TYR A 24 -0.63 5.38 -18.07
N THR A 25 0.47 5.80 -18.71
CA THR A 25 1.09 5.03 -19.79
C THR A 25 1.79 3.79 -19.26
N ASP A 26 1.83 2.70 -20.05
CA ASP A 26 2.55 1.46 -19.71
C ASP A 26 4.02 1.70 -19.39
N LYS A 27 4.65 2.64 -20.10
CA LYS A 27 6.04 3.01 -19.84
C LYS A 27 6.20 3.62 -18.45
N SER A 28 5.27 4.48 -18.03
CA SER A 28 5.31 5.12 -16.72
C SER A 28 5.05 4.12 -15.58
N ILE A 29 4.13 3.18 -15.80
CA ILE A 29 3.85 2.08 -14.86
C ILE A 29 5.08 1.17 -14.70
N ARG A 30 5.72 0.79 -15.80
CA ARG A 30 6.96 -0.02 -15.74
C ARG A 30 8.05 0.70 -14.97
N SER A 31 8.32 1.97 -15.29
CA SER A 31 9.33 2.76 -14.57
C SER A 31 9.05 2.87 -13.07
N LEU A 32 7.77 2.98 -12.68
CA LEU A 32 7.37 2.94 -11.27
C LEU A 32 7.69 1.59 -10.63
N ARG A 33 7.30 0.49 -11.29
CA ARG A 33 7.54 -0.87 -10.79
C ARG A 33 9.03 -1.15 -10.61
N ASP A 34 9.83 -0.87 -11.63
CA ASP A 34 11.28 -1.07 -11.60
C ASP A 34 11.93 -0.31 -10.44
N HIS A 35 11.50 0.93 -10.20
CA HIS A 35 12.02 1.72 -9.08
C HIS A 35 11.62 1.15 -7.71
N VAL A 36 10.37 0.68 -7.57
CA VAL A 36 9.91 0.06 -6.32
C VAL A 36 10.70 -1.22 -6.05
N GLU A 37 10.88 -2.08 -7.06
CA GLU A 37 11.68 -3.31 -6.95
C GLU A 37 13.13 -3.00 -6.54
N GLU A 38 13.79 -2.07 -7.23
CA GLU A 38 15.16 -1.64 -6.89
C GLU A 38 15.29 -1.25 -5.41
N LYS A 39 14.30 -0.51 -4.88
CA LYS A 39 14.34 -0.08 -3.47
C LYS A 39 14.06 -1.21 -2.49
N LEU A 40 13.21 -2.16 -2.84
CA LEU A 40 12.94 -3.32 -2.01
C LEU A 40 14.13 -4.28 -1.99
N GLU A 41 14.75 -4.55 -3.13
CA GLU A 41 15.94 -5.41 -3.22
C GLU A 41 17.06 -4.98 -2.27
N GLN A 42 17.23 -3.68 -2.06
CA GLN A 42 18.25 -3.12 -1.17
C GLN A 42 18.04 -3.50 0.30
N ILE A 43 16.80 -3.79 0.71
CA ILE A 43 16.46 -4.05 2.12
C ILE A 43 16.05 -5.49 2.40
N LEU A 44 15.70 -6.26 1.37
CA LEU A 44 15.26 -7.66 1.49
C LEU A 44 16.19 -8.52 2.37
N PRO A 45 17.53 -8.47 2.24
CA PRO A 45 18.41 -9.28 3.06
C PRO A 45 18.26 -9.03 4.57
N ASN A 46 17.82 -7.82 4.95
CA ASN A 46 17.58 -7.47 6.35
C ASN A 46 16.20 -7.90 6.84
N LEU A 47 15.22 -7.99 5.96
CA LEU A 47 13.83 -8.33 6.29
C LEU A 47 13.55 -9.84 6.22
N VAL A 48 14.17 -10.56 5.29
CA VAL A 48 13.97 -12.00 5.10
C VAL A 48 14.30 -12.81 6.36
N LYS A 49 15.21 -12.34 7.17
CA LYS A 49 15.54 -12.97 8.48
C LYS A 49 14.38 -12.95 9.48
N HIS A 50 13.34 -12.18 9.22
CA HIS A 50 12.17 -11.99 10.08
C HIS A 50 10.87 -12.39 9.38
N GLN A 51 10.94 -13.20 8.30
CA GLN A 51 9.77 -13.67 7.53
C GLN A 51 8.86 -14.63 8.33
N ASP A 52 9.37 -15.24 9.38
CA ASP A 52 8.60 -16.13 10.28
C ASP A 52 7.64 -15.36 11.21
N SER A 53 7.31 -14.11 10.89
CA SER A 53 6.34 -13.35 11.65
C SER A 53 4.92 -13.88 11.40
N ASP A 54 4.17 -14.14 12.47
CA ASP A 54 2.81 -14.68 12.43
C ASP A 54 1.79 -13.77 11.72
N ARG A 55 2.09 -12.47 11.60
CA ARG A 55 1.16 -11.48 11.05
C ARG A 55 1.88 -10.36 10.31
N ALA A 56 1.38 -10.03 9.12
CA ALA A 56 1.75 -8.83 8.39
C ALA A 56 0.65 -7.76 8.59
N ILE A 57 1.02 -6.65 9.20
CA ILE A 57 0.08 -5.58 9.54
C ILE A 57 0.48 -4.28 8.82
N ALA A 58 -0.48 -3.64 8.20
CA ALA A 58 -0.30 -2.37 7.53
C ALA A 58 -1.16 -1.25 8.13
N THR A 59 -0.62 -0.05 8.17
CA THR A 59 -1.35 1.12 8.64
C THR A 59 -1.19 2.27 7.65
N SER A 60 -2.24 2.68 6.99
CA SER A 60 -2.31 3.95 6.26
C SER A 60 -3.72 4.18 5.71
N LYS A 61 -4.04 5.42 5.40
CA LYS A 61 -5.31 5.72 4.73
C LYS A 61 -5.38 5.12 3.32
N THR A 62 -4.25 5.02 2.61
CA THR A 62 -4.17 4.39 1.29
C THR A 62 -4.49 2.90 1.39
N LEU A 63 -3.85 2.17 2.31
CA LEU A 63 -4.08 0.74 2.49
C LEU A 63 -5.51 0.43 2.95
N ARG A 64 -6.12 1.26 3.81
CA ARG A 64 -7.54 1.13 4.16
C ARG A 64 -8.47 1.29 2.94
N THR A 65 -8.15 2.22 2.04
CA THR A 65 -8.91 2.37 0.80
C THR A 65 -8.72 1.17 -0.12
N LEU A 66 -7.48 0.67 -0.27
CA LEU A 66 -7.19 -0.53 -1.07
C LEU A 66 -7.90 -1.77 -0.51
N ALA A 67 -7.91 -1.97 0.81
CA ALA A 67 -8.64 -3.06 1.45
C ALA A 67 -10.14 -3.00 1.17
N ARG A 68 -10.73 -1.81 1.22
CA ARG A 68 -12.14 -1.63 0.86
C ARG A 68 -12.39 -2.02 -0.60
N LEU A 69 -11.57 -1.52 -1.53
CA LEU A 69 -11.73 -1.80 -2.95
C LEU A 69 -11.51 -3.27 -3.29
N THR A 70 -10.56 -3.95 -2.64
CA THR A 70 -10.39 -5.40 -2.80
C THR A 70 -11.59 -6.16 -2.26
N GLY A 71 -12.19 -5.71 -1.15
CA GLY A 71 -13.42 -6.27 -0.61
C GLY A 71 -14.60 -6.11 -1.57
N ASP A 72 -14.80 -4.92 -2.11
CA ASP A 72 -15.92 -4.61 -3.00
C ASP A 72 -15.83 -5.34 -4.36
N TRP A 73 -14.61 -5.60 -4.86
CA TRP A 73 -14.42 -6.14 -6.22
C TRP A 73 -13.99 -7.60 -6.28
N PHE A 74 -13.46 -8.16 -5.21
CA PHE A 74 -12.83 -9.48 -5.21
C PHE A 74 -13.23 -10.34 -4.00
N ASP A 75 -14.45 -10.14 -3.50
CA ASP A 75 -15.04 -10.93 -2.40
C ASP A 75 -14.24 -10.94 -1.10
N GLY A 76 -13.45 -9.90 -0.86
CA GLY A 76 -12.73 -9.69 0.39
C GLY A 76 -13.62 -9.16 1.53
N ASN A 77 -13.08 -9.13 2.73
CA ASN A 77 -13.77 -8.62 3.92
C ASN A 77 -13.66 -7.10 4.13
N GLY A 78 -12.97 -6.39 3.23
CA GLY A 78 -12.70 -4.96 3.31
C GLY A 78 -11.74 -4.53 4.42
N LYS A 79 -11.16 -5.49 5.18
CA LYS A 79 -10.22 -5.26 6.28
C LYS A 79 -8.83 -5.78 5.98
N ASN A 80 -8.75 -6.85 5.19
CA ASN A 80 -7.50 -7.50 4.78
C ASN A 80 -7.31 -7.37 3.28
N ILE A 81 -6.08 -7.51 2.83
CA ILE A 81 -5.69 -7.48 1.42
C ILE A 81 -4.94 -8.78 1.12
N THR A 82 -5.47 -9.62 0.23
CA THR A 82 -4.75 -10.80 -0.25
C THR A 82 -3.81 -10.44 -1.40
N ALA A 83 -2.73 -11.21 -1.58
CA ALA A 83 -1.76 -11.00 -2.66
C ALA A 83 -2.40 -11.05 -4.06
N ASP A 84 -3.36 -11.97 -4.27
CA ASP A 84 -4.09 -12.05 -5.54
C ASP A 84 -5.00 -10.84 -5.77
N ALA A 85 -5.74 -10.41 -4.73
CA ALA A 85 -6.64 -9.28 -4.83
C ALA A 85 -5.90 -7.96 -5.11
N ILE A 86 -4.76 -7.70 -4.44
CA ILE A 86 -3.98 -6.48 -4.69
C ILE A 86 -3.36 -6.48 -6.10
N ARG A 87 -2.92 -7.64 -6.60
CA ARG A 87 -2.40 -7.78 -7.96
C ARG A 87 -3.46 -7.45 -9.01
N LYS A 88 -4.69 -7.96 -8.84
CA LYS A 88 -5.81 -7.64 -9.72
C LYS A 88 -6.22 -6.18 -9.61
N LEU A 89 -6.23 -5.63 -8.40
CA LEU A 89 -6.61 -4.25 -8.15
C LEU A 89 -5.60 -3.26 -8.75
N SER A 90 -4.30 -3.50 -8.60
CA SER A 90 -3.25 -2.61 -9.15
C SER A 90 -3.34 -2.53 -10.68
N ALA A 91 -3.57 -3.67 -11.34
CA ALA A 91 -3.80 -3.71 -12.79
C ALA A 91 -5.04 -2.90 -13.18
N LYS A 92 -6.19 -3.17 -12.55
CA LYS A 92 -7.45 -2.48 -12.84
C LYS A 92 -7.38 -0.97 -12.61
N LEU A 93 -6.76 -0.52 -11.51
CA LEU A 93 -6.58 0.90 -11.21
C LEU A 93 -5.67 1.61 -12.23
N SER A 94 -4.70 0.90 -12.82
CA SER A 94 -3.79 1.49 -13.81
C SER A 94 -4.45 1.76 -15.16
N GLU A 95 -5.51 1.02 -15.50
CA GLU A 95 -6.30 1.17 -16.73
C GLU A 95 -7.32 2.31 -16.64
N MET A 96 -7.71 2.72 -15.44
CA MET A 96 -8.68 3.79 -15.20
C MET A 96 -8.06 5.17 -15.34
N ASP A 97 -8.84 6.15 -15.79
CA ASP A 97 -8.48 7.56 -15.70
C ASP A 97 -8.66 8.12 -14.27
N ASN A 98 -8.18 9.34 -14.05
CA ASN A 98 -8.26 9.97 -12.73
C ASN A 98 -9.70 10.27 -12.30
N GLY A 99 -10.58 10.62 -13.24
CA GLY A 99 -12.00 10.88 -12.99
C GLY A 99 -12.75 9.62 -12.58
N GLU A 100 -12.43 8.48 -13.19
CA GLU A 100 -12.98 7.18 -12.82
C GLU A 100 -12.52 6.76 -11.42
N ARG A 101 -11.20 6.88 -11.15
CA ARG A 101 -10.65 6.59 -9.82
C ARG A 101 -11.23 7.45 -8.71
N ALA A 102 -11.50 8.73 -8.98
CA ALA A 102 -12.11 9.66 -8.02
C ALA A 102 -13.54 9.27 -7.59
N LYS A 103 -14.24 8.49 -8.42
CA LYS A 103 -15.60 7.99 -8.11
C LYS A 103 -15.60 6.72 -7.27
N LEU A 104 -14.43 6.10 -7.04
CA LEU A 104 -14.34 4.86 -6.29
C LEU A 104 -14.63 5.07 -4.79
N PRO A 105 -15.26 4.09 -4.11
CA PRO A 105 -15.60 4.19 -2.70
C PRO A 105 -14.35 4.45 -1.82
N GLY A 106 -14.37 5.55 -1.08
CA GLY A 106 -13.27 5.92 -0.16
C GLY A 106 -12.04 6.55 -0.82
N VAL A 107 -12.06 6.76 -2.15
CA VAL A 107 -11.06 7.53 -2.87
C VAL A 107 -11.50 9.00 -2.90
N SER A 108 -10.71 9.89 -2.29
CA SER A 108 -10.93 11.33 -2.45
C SER A 108 -10.24 11.83 -3.73
N GLU A 109 -10.77 12.90 -4.34
CA GLU A 109 -10.20 13.50 -5.56
C GLU A 109 -8.68 13.71 -5.47
N ASN A 110 -8.21 14.26 -4.35
CA ASN A 110 -6.78 14.50 -4.11
C ASN A 110 -5.92 13.20 -4.03
N ARG A 111 -6.55 12.04 -3.97
CA ARG A 111 -5.88 10.74 -3.87
C ARG A 111 -6.08 9.85 -5.07
N ALA A 112 -7.01 10.20 -5.94
CA ALA A 112 -7.30 9.45 -7.15
C ALA A 112 -6.06 9.22 -8.02
N SER A 113 -5.20 10.23 -8.13
CA SER A 113 -3.93 10.10 -8.84
C SER A 113 -2.89 9.23 -8.10
N GLN A 114 -2.96 9.15 -6.78
CA GLN A 114 -1.90 8.52 -5.96
C GLN A 114 -2.19 7.05 -5.65
N ILE A 115 -3.45 6.62 -5.77
CA ILE A 115 -3.86 5.28 -5.34
C ILE A 115 -3.19 4.17 -6.16
N VAL A 116 -2.90 4.43 -7.44
CA VAL A 116 -2.20 3.50 -8.33
C VAL A 116 -0.79 3.21 -7.81
N ALA A 117 -0.01 4.25 -7.50
CA ALA A 117 1.32 4.07 -6.94
C ALA A 117 1.26 3.33 -5.59
N GLY A 118 0.27 3.64 -4.75
CA GLY A 118 0.07 2.94 -3.47
C GLY A 118 -0.25 1.46 -3.66
N ALA A 119 -1.06 1.11 -4.65
CA ALA A 119 -1.39 -0.27 -4.98
C ALA A 119 -0.17 -1.07 -5.46
N PHE A 120 0.65 -0.49 -6.36
CA PHE A 120 1.87 -1.14 -6.83
C PHE A 120 2.92 -1.31 -5.73
N VAL A 121 3.06 -0.36 -4.80
CA VAL A 121 3.94 -0.52 -3.64
C VAL A 121 3.45 -1.67 -2.75
N ALA A 122 2.16 -1.73 -2.45
CA ALA A 122 1.60 -2.82 -1.64
C ALA A 122 1.78 -4.19 -2.31
N GLU A 123 1.49 -4.29 -3.61
CA GLU A 123 1.70 -5.50 -4.42
C GLU A 123 3.16 -5.96 -4.38
N SER A 124 4.10 -5.04 -4.63
CA SER A 124 5.53 -5.37 -4.65
C SER A 124 6.04 -5.79 -3.27
N VAL A 125 5.64 -5.11 -2.20
CA VAL A 125 6.01 -5.49 -0.83
C VAL A 125 5.48 -6.88 -0.49
N MET A 126 4.21 -7.16 -0.75
CA MET A 126 3.61 -8.46 -0.45
C MET A 126 4.28 -9.59 -1.24
N ARG A 127 4.58 -9.36 -2.52
CA ARG A 127 5.26 -10.35 -3.36
C ARG A 127 6.70 -10.61 -2.90
N ASN A 128 7.48 -9.57 -2.62
CA ASN A 128 8.89 -9.72 -2.25
C ASN A 128 9.10 -10.31 -0.85
N LEU A 129 8.13 -10.14 0.04
CA LEU A 129 8.19 -10.67 1.40
C LEU A 129 7.32 -11.93 1.58
N ASP A 130 6.80 -12.50 0.49
CA ASP A 130 5.93 -13.68 0.49
C ASP A 130 4.72 -13.56 1.44
N ILE A 131 4.13 -12.36 1.49
CA ILE A 131 2.97 -12.07 2.33
C ILE A 131 1.70 -12.49 1.57
N ALA A 132 1.07 -13.57 1.99
CA ALA A 132 -0.18 -14.06 1.39
C ALA A 132 -1.35 -13.11 1.71
N GLU A 133 -1.40 -12.59 2.93
CA GLU A 133 -2.47 -11.71 3.41
C GLU A 133 -1.90 -10.60 4.29
N LEU A 134 -2.34 -9.38 4.05
CA LEU A 134 -1.98 -8.17 4.78
C LEU A 134 -3.20 -7.68 5.59
N GLU A 135 -3.10 -7.71 6.90
CA GLU A 135 -4.12 -7.14 7.79
C GLU A 135 -4.00 -5.63 7.84
N VAL A 136 -5.10 -4.91 7.61
CA VAL A 136 -5.10 -3.46 7.63
C VAL A 136 -5.64 -2.95 8.96
N CYS A 137 -4.72 -2.43 9.79
CA CYS A 137 -5.06 -1.82 11.06
C CYS A 137 -5.83 -0.51 10.83
N PRO A 138 -7.02 -0.33 11.46
CA PRO A 138 -7.78 0.92 11.35
C PRO A 138 -7.11 2.08 12.09
N TRP A 139 -6.22 1.78 13.04
CA TRP A 139 -5.50 2.74 13.84
C TRP A 139 -4.18 3.14 13.16
N ALA A 140 -3.72 4.35 13.43
CA ALA A 140 -2.51 4.91 12.90
C ALA A 140 -1.68 5.58 14.02
N LEU A 141 -0.65 6.33 13.64
CA LEU A 141 0.28 6.96 14.58
C LEU A 141 -0.43 7.80 15.68
N ARG A 142 -1.51 8.52 15.31
CA ARG A 142 -2.24 9.38 16.26
C ARG A 142 -2.86 8.57 17.40
N GLU A 143 -3.52 7.48 17.07
CA GLU A 143 -4.15 6.59 18.04
C GLU A 143 -3.09 5.93 18.94
N GLY A 144 -1.94 5.51 18.35
CA GLY A 144 -0.83 4.96 19.11
C GLY A 144 -0.19 5.96 20.08
N VAL A 145 -0.08 7.23 19.72
CA VAL A 145 0.41 8.30 20.60
C VAL A 145 -0.56 8.53 21.75
N VAL A 146 -1.86 8.56 21.48
CA VAL A 146 -2.90 8.75 22.52
C VAL A 146 -2.87 7.58 23.52
N LEU A 147 -2.81 6.35 23.03
CA LEU A 147 -2.73 5.17 23.91
C LEU A 147 -1.48 5.21 24.80
N LYS A 148 -0.32 5.50 24.21
CA LYS A 148 0.92 5.61 24.99
C LYS A 148 0.85 6.72 26.05
N TRP A 149 0.15 7.82 25.76
CA TRP A 149 -0.05 8.90 26.71
C TRP A 149 -0.98 8.49 27.85
N LEU A 150 -2.06 7.72 27.56
CA LEU A 150 -2.95 7.17 28.56
C LEU A 150 -2.23 6.19 29.50
N ASP A 151 -1.45 5.26 28.95
CA ASP A 151 -0.62 4.32 29.74
C ASP A 151 0.33 5.07 30.70
N TRP A 152 0.83 6.23 30.27
CA TRP A 152 1.71 7.08 31.07
C TRP A 152 1.00 7.77 32.24
N MET A 153 -0.30 8.03 32.08
CA MET A 153 -1.09 8.67 33.14
C MET A 153 -1.60 7.67 34.19
N GLU A 154 -1.66 6.38 33.85
CA GLU A 154 -2.10 5.31 34.74
C GLU A 154 -0.94 4.64 35.52
N ALA A 155 0.31 4.98 35.18
CA ALA A 155 1.52 4.47 35.82
C ALA A 155 2.04 5.40 36.91
#